data_9e37b7ad95c29ee2239672794a4b3b4e
#
_entry.id   9e37b7ad95c29ee2239672794a4b3b4e
#
_cell.length_a   1.000
_cell.length_b   1.000
_cell.length_c   1.000
_cell.angle_alpha   90.00
_cell.angle_beta   90.00
_cell.angle_gamma   90.00
#
_symmetry.space_group_name_H-M   'P 1'
#
loop_
_entity.id
_entity.type
_entity.pdbx_description
1 polymer ?
#
loop_
_entity_poly.entity_id
_entity_poly.type
_entity_poly.pdbx_seq_one_letter_code
_entity_poly.pdbx_strand_id
1 'polypeptide(L)'
;MRSGGSLFRAIISPRRRNASYNSRLVNKLVIANLRHRPVRTLLSILAVAVEVTMMLTLVGLSRGMVEESQKRTRSVGADILIRPKASAAIQLSSAPMPEKLLDWVKSQPHVAAAVGQVVQPIGGINTVTGVDLDDFNRVSGGFRFVKGGPFRSPGEIIVDEYFARERKLNVGDRIELLSQNWRVSGIFESGMLARAVLPIRRLQELSSNTGKLSQIFVKVDRKENIAPVLAALRTSLEGYPIFDMEEWLSLISMDKVPGLNAFIKVIVGLSVVVGFLVVSLSMYTAVLERTREIGILKALGGSPLLVLNLLFRETAMLAIVGSVLGIVMTYGTRSLIMGLVPASLTQIIVYDWWFYASAIAMGGALLGALYPGWKAARQDAIEALAYE
;
A
#
# COMPACT_ATOMS: atom_id res chain seq x y z
N MET A 1 -14.67 -46.59 21.13
CA MET A 1 -15.29 -45.62 22.11
C MET A 1 -14.74 -45.77 23.56
N ARG A 2 -13.47 -46.15 23.80
CA ARG A 2 -12.93 -46.34 25.19
C ARG A 2 -11.77 -45.43 25.61
N SER A 3 -11.33 -44.47 24.81
CA SER A 3 -10.19 -43.59 25.16
C SER A 3 -10.54 -42.15 25.60
N GLY A 4 -11.81 -41.72 25.50
CA GLY A 4 -12.22 -40.35 25.86
C GLY A 4 -12.37 -40.05 27.36
N GLY A 5 -12.72 -41.07 28.14
CA GLY A 5 -13.02 -40.89 29.58
C GLY A 5 -11.80 -40.64 30.49
N SER A 6 -10.61 -41.09 30.10
CA SER A 6 -9.39 -40.88 30.90
C SER A 6 -8.78 -39.48 30.75
N LEU A 7 -8.96 -38.86 29.58
CA LEU A 7 -8.49 -37.49 29.30
C LEU A 7 -9.33 -36.43 30.05
N PHE A 8 -10.65 -36.64 30.18
CA PHE A 8 -11.54 -35.74 30.92
C PHE A 8 -11.30 -35.74 32.45
N ARG A 9 -11.00 -36.90 33.06
CA ARG A 9 -10.67 -36.96 34.52
C ARG A 9 -9.36 -36.25 34.87
N ALA A 10 -8.39 -36.18 33.98
CA ALA A 10 -7.11 -35.50 34.20
C ALA A 10 -7.22 -33.97 34.29
N ILE A 11 -8.28 -33.40 33.69
CA ILE A 11 -8.50 -31.94 33.62
C ILE A 11 -9.12 -31.38 34.90
N ILE A 12 -9.84 -32.20 35.69
CA ILE A 12 -10.74 -31.76 36.79
C ILE A 12 -10.17 -32.04 38.19
N SER A 13 -9.01 -32.70 38.33
CA SER A 13 -8.46 -33.01 39.67
C SER A 13 -7.84 -31.75 40.32
N PRO A 14 -8.20 -31.40 41.60
CA PRO A 14 -7.78 -30.15 42.24
C PRO A 14 -6.35 -30.17 42.79
N ARG A 15 -5.49 -31.11 42.42
CA ARG A 15 -4.09 -31.12 42.82
C ARG A 15 -3.29 -30.24 41.89
N ARG A 16 -2.58 -29.24 42.45
CA ARG A 16 -1.55 -28.40 41.82
C ARG A 16 -0.60 -29.26 40.94
N ARG A 17 -1.04 -29.59 39.72
CA ARG A 17 -0.18 -30.16 38.68
C ARG A 17 0.08 -29.07 37.65
N ASN A 18 1.34 -28.73 37.51
CA ASN A 18 2.00 -27.86 36.58
C ASN A 18 1.11 -27.18 35.53
N ALA A 19 1.03 -25.85 35.57
CA ALA A 19 0.29 -25.01 34.58
C ALA A 19 0.65 -25.36 33.13
N SER A 20 1.85 -25.88 32.86
CA SER A 20 2.33 -26.35 31.58
C SER A 20 1.64 -27.64 31.07
N TYR A 21 1.24 -28.53 31.98
CA TYR A 21 0.56 -29.78 31.59
C TYR A 21 -0.90 -29.50 31.17
N ASN A 22 -1.59 -28.61 31.92
CA ASN A 22 -2.95 -28.18 31.58
C ASN A 22 -2.97 -27.42 30.23
N SER A 23 -1.98 -26.60 29.90
CA SER A 23 -1.92 -25.87 28.65
C SER A 23 -1.75 -26.78 27.42
N ARG A 24 -0.93 -27.84 27.53
CA ARG A 24 -0.74 -28.83 26.44
C ARG A 24 -2.01 -29.64 26.15
N LEU A 25 -2.78 -30.01 27.18
CA LEU A 25 -4.04 -30.72 27.01
C LEU A 25 -5.10 -29.82 26.36
N VAL A 26 -5.23 -28.58 26.81
CA VAL A 26 -6.15 -27.59 26.22
C VAL A 26 -5.82 -27.37 24.72
N ASN A 27 -4.55 -27.20 24.37
CA ASN A 27 -4.14 -27.03 22.99
C ASN A 27 -4.43 -28.26 22.10
N LYS A 28 -4.28 -29.50 22.65
CA LYS A 28 -4.68 -30.73 21.93
C LYS A 28 -6.18 -30.77 21.67
N LEU A 29 -7.01 -30.33 22.63
CA LEU A 29 -8.48 -30.22 22.45
C LEU A 29 -8.82 -29.17 21.37
N VAL A 30 -8.17 -28.00 21.39
CA VAL A 30 -8.38 -26.96 20.37
C VAL A 30 -8.07 -27.50 18.98
N ILE A 31 -6.90 -28.15 18.79
CA ILE A 31 -6.53 -28.73 17.50
C ILE A 31 -7.50 -29.82 17.05
N ALA A 32 -7.95 -30.69 17.96
CA ALA A 32 -8.94 -31.71 17.66
C ALA A 32 -10.27 -31.08 17.21
N ASN A 33 -10.70 -30.02 17.90
CA ASN A 33 -11.92 -29.26 17.56
C ASN A 33 -11.86 -28.63 16.16
N LEU A 34 -10.72 -28.02 15.82
CA LEU A 34 -10.49 -27.41 14.50
C LEU A 34 -10.52 -28.46 13.36
N ARG A 35 -10.06 -29.70 13.64
CA ARG A 35 -10.09 -30.80 12.65
C ARG A 35 -11.47 -31.43 12.47
N HIS A 36 -12.31 -31.41 13.47
CA HIS A 36 -13.65 -32.01 13.39
C HIS A 36 -14.62 -31.28 12.46
N ARG A 37 -14.39 -29.95 12.23
CA ARG A 37 -15.26 -29.11 11.36
C ARG A 37 -14.43 -28.29 10.38
N PRO A 38 -13.87 -28.94 9.35
CA PRO A 38 -12.87 -28.34 8.47
C PRO A 38 -13.42 -27.16 7.67
N VAL A 39 -14.67 -27.22 7.20
CA VAL A 39 -15.26 -26.14 6.38
C VAL A 39 -15.36 -24.84 7.17
N ARG A 40 -15.89 -24.89 8.40
CA ARG A 40 -16.00 -23.71 9.26
C ARG A 40 -14.64 -23.13 9.61
N THR A 41 -13.70 -24.01 10.01
CA THR A 41 -12.33 -23.64 10.33
C THR A 41 -11.67 -22.94 9.14
N LEU A 42 -11.82 -23.48 7.94
CA LEU A 42 -11.32 -22.89 6.72
C LEU A 42 -11.92 -21.52 6.44
N LEU A 43 -13.25 -21.37 6.56
CA LEU A 43 -13.93 -20.09 6.36
C LEU A 43 -13.44 -19.02 7.35
N SER A 44 -13.26 -19.39 8.64
CA SER A 44 -12.73 -18.45 9.63
C SER A 44 -11.29 -18.05 9.36
N ILE A 45 -10.43 -19.00 8.98
CA ILE A 45 -9.04 -18.72 8.57
C ILE A 45 -9.02 -17.82 7.33
N LEU A 46 -9.84 -18.11 6.31
CA LEU A 46 -9.92 -17.29 5.10
C LEU A 46 -10.43 -15.87 5.39
N ALA A 47 -11.40 -15.71 6.29
CA ALA A 47 -11.88 -14.39 6.67
C ALA A 47 -10.76 -13.51 7.25
N VAL A 48 -10.01 -14.05 8.22
CA VAL A 48 -8.85 -13.34 8.79
C VAL A 48 -7.74 -13.16 7.75
N ALA A 49 -7.50 -14.15 6.89
CA ALA A 49 -6.49 -14.04 5.84
C ALA A 49 -6.82 -12.91 4.85
N VAL A 50 -8.07 -12.83 4.39
CA VAL A 50 -8.54 -11.75 3.50
C VAL A 50 -8.43 -10.38 4.17
N GLU A 51 -8.80 -10.28 5.45
CA GLU A 51 -8.67 -9.05 6.25
C GLU A 51 -7.20 -8.58 6.28
N VAL A 52 -6.27 -9.45 6.67
CA VAL A 52 -4.82 -9.15 6.72
C VAL A 52 -4.28 -8.82 5.32
N THR A 53 -4.65 -9.61 4.30
CA THR A 53 -4.26 -9.36 2.91
C THR A 53 -4.71 -7.98 2.44
N MET A 54 -5.95 -7.60 2.73
CA MET A 54 -6.51 -6.30 2.33
C MET A 54 -5.76 -5.14 3.01
N MET A 55 -5.48 -5.24 4.32
CA MET A 55 -4.71 -4.23 5.05
C MET A 55 -3.30 -4.08 4.46
N LEU A 56 -2.58 -5.19 4.28
CA LEU A 56 -1.20 -5.17 3.78
C LEU A 56 -1.12 -4.72 2.32
N THR A 57 -2.09 -5.12 1.49
CA THR A 57 -2.17 -4.70 0.09
C THR A 57 -2.42 -3.20 -0.01
N LEU A 58 -3.36 -2.66 0.77
CA LEU A 58 -3.69 -1.24 0.74
C LEU A 58 -2.53 -0.37 1.22
N VAL A 59 -1.91 -0.74 2.35
CA VAL A 59 -0.75 -0.02 2.88
C VAL A 59 0.44 -0.13 1.92
N GLY A 60 0.68 -1.34 1.37
CA GLY A 60 1.74 -1.58 0.41
C GLY A 60 1.55 -0.82 -0.90
N LEU A 61 0.31 -0.68 -1.38
CA LEU A 61 -0.03 0.12 -2.54
C LEU A 61 0.19 1.62 -2.27
N SER A 62 -0.32 2.12 -1.14
CA SER A 62 -0.18 3.53 -0.77
C SER A 62 1.29 3.94 -0.60
N ARG A 63 2.10 3.13 0.11
CA ARG A 63 3.54 3.38 0.24
C ARG A 63 4.27 3.25 -1.09
N GLY A 64 3.93 2.23 -1.88
CA GLY A 64 4.56 2.00 -3.18
C GLY A 64 4.34 3.16 -4.15
N MET A 65 3.14 3.73 -4.18
CA MET A 65 2.85 4.91 -5.03
C MET A 65 3.63 6.15 -4.58
N VAL A 66 3.71 6.40 -3.28
CA VAL A 66 4.48 7.53 -2.72
C VAL A 66 5.97 7.35 -2.98
N GLU A 67 6.52 6.16 -2.70
CA GLU A 67 7.93 5.83 -2.93
C GLU A 67 8.32 5.93 -4.41
N GLU A 68 7.48 5.44 -5.29
CA GLU A 68 7.68 5.56 -6.74
C GLU A 68 7.66 7.02 -7.20
N SER A 69 6.74 7.85 -6.65
CA SER A 69 6.69 9.28 -6.94
C SER A 69 7.96 10.00 -6.47
N GLN A 70 8.43 9.70 -5.25
CA GLN A 70 9.67 10.24 -4.73
C GLN A 70 10.89 9.78 -5.56
N LYS A 71 10.93 8.51 -5.97
CA LYS A 71 12.00 7.97 -6.81
C LYS A 71 12.08 8.69 -8.15
N ARG A 72 10.94 8.92 -8.81
CA ARG A 72 10.90 9.69 -10.07
C ARG A 72 11.40 11.12 -9.89
N THR A 73 10.99 11.77 -8.82
CA THR A 73 11.45 13.14 -8.53
C THR A 73 12.95 13.18 -8.24
N ARG A 74 13.47 12.25 -7.44
CA ARG A 74 14.93 12.15 -7.17
C ARG A 74 15.75 11.84 -8.41
N SER A 75 15.21 11.05 -9.33
CA SER A 75 15.91 10.65 -10.56
C SER A 75 16.20 11.80 -11.51
N VAL A 76 15.49 12.92 -11.36
CA VAL A 76 15.80 14.15 -12.10
C VAL A 76 17.18 14.70 -11.73
N GLY A 77 17.69 14.40 -10.52
CA GLY A 77 19.01 14.84 -10.07
C GLY A 77 19.14 16.35 -9.81
N ALA A 78 18.01 17.05 -9.76
CA ALA A 78 17.95 18.48 -9.43
C ALA A 78 18.09 18.73 -7.92
N ASP A 79 18.50 19.92 -7.57
CA ASP A 79 18.68 20.35 -6.18
C ASP A 79 17.56 21.28 -5.72
N ILE A 80 16.93 22.04 -6.66
CA ILE A 80 15.84 22.99 -6.39
C ILE A 80 14.70 22.76 -7.38
N LEU A 81 13.46 22.92 -6.89
CA LEU A 81 12.23 22.85 -7.67
C LEU A 81 11.46 24.17 -7.57
N ILE A 82 11.11 24.75 -8.75
CA ILE A 82 10.26 25.94 -8.86
C ILE A 82 8.93 25.53 -9.42
N ARG A 83 7.84 25.94 -8.74
CA ARG A 83 6.46 25.66 -9.16
C ARG A 83 5.67 26.92 -9.49
N PRO A 84 4.58 26.83 -10.27
CA PRO A 84 3.75 27.98 -10.63
C PRO A 84 3.14 28.67 -9.40
N LYS A 85 2.86 29.97 -9.50
CA LYS A 85 2.08 30.72 -8.50
C LYS A 85 0.73 30.04 -8.29
N ALA A 86 0.24 30.05 -7.04
CA ALA A 86 -1.02 29.44 -6.65
C ALA A 86 -1.11 27.90 -6.87
N SER A 87 0.00 27.22 -7.11
CA SER A 87 0.01 25.75 -7.11
C SER A 87 -0.08 25.25 -5.67
N ALA A 88 -1.05 24.38 -5.39
CA ALA A 88 -1.05 23.66 -4.12
C ALA A 88 0.19 22.75 -4.04
N ALA A 89 0.77 22.59 -2.85
CA ALA A 89 2.03 21.86 -2.67
C ALA A 89 2.00 20.43 -3.24
N ILE A 90 0.84 19.79 -3.29
CA ILE A 90 0.70 18.39 -3.67
C ILE A 90 -0.15 18.19 -4.94
N GLN A 91 -0.96 19.17 -5.34
CA GLN A 91 -1.76 19.05 -6.56
C GLN A 91 -0.93 19.40 -7.80
N LEU A 92 -1.08 18.59 -8.87
CA LEU A 92 -0.63 18.94 -10.21
C LEU A 92 -1.47 20.13 -10.70
N SER A 93 -1.04 21.34 -10.33
CA SER A 93 -1.71 22.54 -10.76
C SER A 93 -1.46 22.78 -12.23
N SER A 94 -2.53 23.01 -12.98
CA SER A 94 -2.48 23.45 -14.39
C SER A 94 -2.16 24.94 -14.56
N ALA A 95 -1.70 25.65 -13.51
CA ALA A 95 -1.30 27.06 -13.61
C ALA A 95 0.11 27.15 -14.23
N PRO A 96 0.25 27.28 -15.56
CA PRO A 96 1.55 27.22 -16.22
C PRO A 96 2.32 28.53 -15.99
N MET A 97 3.61 28.43 -15.73
CA MET A 97 4.52 29.56 -15.64
C MET A 97 5.13 29.92 -17.01
N PRO A 98 5.51 31.19 -17.26
CA PRO A 98 6.14 31.57 -18.52
C PRO A 98 7.47 30.83 -18.73
N GLU A 99 7.70 30.34 -19.96
CA GLU A 99 8.96 29.67 -20.31
C GLU A 99 10.18 30.58 -20.22
N LYS A 100 10.03 31.89 -20.45
CA LYS A 100 11.09 32.89 -20.26
C LYS A 100 11.72 32.87 -18.87
N LEU A 101 10.98 32.35 -17.87
CA LEU A 101 11.51 32.19 -16.51
C LEU A 101 12.64 31.15 -16.48
N LEU A 102 12.59 30.13 -17.33
CA LEU A 102 13.66 29.11 -17.41
C LEU A 102 14.97 29.75 -17.88
N ASP A 103 14.92 30.62 -18.90
CA ASP A 103 16.12 31.31 -19.42
C ASP A 103 16.72 32.23 -18.36
N TRP A 104 15.87 32.95 -17.62
CA TRP A 104 16.31 33.78 -16.52
C TRP A 104 16.94 32.94 -15.39
N VAL A 105 16.34 31.81 -15.03
CA VAL A 105 16.88 30.90 -14.00
C VAL A 105 18.25 30.36 -14.45
N LYS A 106 18.40 29.96 -15.70
CA LYS A 106 19.71 29.50 -16.27
C LYS A 106 20.82 30.56 -16.20
N SER A 107 20.44 31.83 -16.19
CA SER A 107 21.43 32.94 -16.12
C SER A 107 21.86 33.29 -14.69
N GLN A 108 21.27 32.68 -13.66
CA GLN A 108 21.60 33.02 -12.27
C GLN A 108 22.98 32.45 -11.85
N PRO A 109 23.68 33.15 -10.96
CA PRO A 109 24.95 32.66 -10.42
C PRO A 109 24.78 31.28 -9.74
N HIS A 110 25.76 30.42 -9.86
CA HIS A 110 25.79 29.06 -9.28
C HIS A 110 24.76 28.09 -9.81
N VAL A 111 23.93 28.44 -10.79
CA VAL A 111 23.07 27.52 -11.52
C VAL A 111 23.87 26.81 -12.59
N ALA A 112 24.12 25.51 -12.42
CA ALA A 112 24.86 24.70 -13.38
C ALA A 112 23.99 24.30 -14.58
N ALA A 113 22.74 23.96 -14.35
CA ALA A 113 21.77 23.63 -15.37
C ALA A 113 20.34 23.82 -14.84
N ALA A 114 19.38 24.02 -15.74
CA ALA A 114 17.96 23.98 -15.39
C ALA A 114 17.15 23.38 -16.55
N VAL A 115 16.08 22.66 -16.21
CA VAL A 115 15.14 22.06 -17.17
C VAL A 115 13.70 22.40 -16.82
N GLY A 116 12.97 22.90 -17.80
CA GLY A 116 11.53 23.09 -17.70
C GLY A 116 10.79 21.84 -18.16
N GLN A 117 9.68 21.56 -17.52
CA GLN A 117 8.79 20.49 -17.98
C GLN A 117 7.33 20.93 -18.05
N VAL A 118 6.60 20.30 -18.94
CA VAL A 118 5.14 20.34 -19.02
C VAL A 118 4.59 19.00 -18.61
N VAL A 119 3.61 18.96 -17.70
CA VAL A 119 2.97 17.73 -17.24
C VAL A 119 1.50 17.78 -17.64
N GLN A 120 1.02 16.76 -18.33
CA GLN A 120 -0.36 16.65 -18.79
C GLN A 120 -0.96 15.32 -18.33
N PRO A 121 -2.09 15.33 -17.57
CA PRO A 121 -2.83 14.10 -17.28
C PRO A 121 -3.38 13.46 -18.57
N ILE A 122 -3.30 12.11 -18.65
CA ILE A 122 -3.81 11.31 -19.80
C ILE A 122 -4.89 10.32 -19.40
N GLY A 123 -5.45 10.47 -18.20
CA GLY A 123 -6.49 9.62 -17.63
C GLY A 123 -6.01 8.80 -16.45
N GLY A 124 -6.91 8.61 -15.48
CA GLY A 124 -6.58 8.00 -14.20
C GLY A 124 -5.47 8.77 -13.47
N ILE A 125 -4.47 8.06 -12.99
CA ILE A 125 -3.29 8.62 -12.31
C ILE A 125 -2.07 8.79 -13.23
N ASN A 126 -2.22 8.47 -14.52
CA ASN A 126 -1.12 8.53 -15.48
C ASN A 126 -0.96 9.94 -16.06
N THR A 127 0.30 10.36 -16.18
CA THR A 127 0.68 11.63 -16.79
C THR A 127 1.69 11.41 -17.90
N VAL A 128 1.64 12.28 -18.91
CA VAL A 128 2.68 12.46 -19.92
C VAL A 128 3.48 13.71 -19.57
N THR A 129 4.78 13.63 -19.72
CA THR A 129 5.68 14.76 -19.43
C THR A 129 6.43 15.16 -20.70
N GLY A 130 6.39 16.44 -21.01
CA GLY A 130 7.22 17.04 -22.07
C GLY A 130 8.46 17.67 -21.48
N VAL A 131 9.62 17.34 -22.07
CA VAL A 131 10.91 17.93 -21.71
C VAL A 131 11.76 18.20 -22.96
N ASP A 132 12.70 19.12 -22.82
CA ASP A 132 13.84 19.21 -23.71
C ASP A 132 14.90 18.20 -23.25
N LEU A 133 15.32 17.28 -24.14
CA LEU A 133 16.25 16.22 -23.76
C LEU A 133 17.67 16.73 -23.44
N ASP A 134 18.12 17.78 -24.12
CA ASP A 134 19.45 18.32 -23.87
C ASP A 134 19.55 18.99 -22.51
N ASP A 135 18.51 19.77 -22.15
CA ASP A 135 18.41 20.36 -20.83
C ASP A 135 18.23 19.29 -19.74
N PHE A 136 17.39 18.28 -20.01
CA PHE A 136 17.18 17.17 -19.07
C PHE A 136 18.47 16.38 -18.84
N ASN A 137 19.22 16.08 -19.89
CA ASN A 137 20.50 15.37 -19.81
C ASN A 137 21.54 16.14 -18.98
N ARG A 138 21.57 17.49 -19.10
CA ARG A 138 22.48 18.32 -18.31
C ARG A 138 22.16 18.29 -16.81
N VAL A 139 20.88 18.19 -16.45
CA VAL A 139 20.43 18.16 -15.04
C VAL A 139 20.55 16.77 -14.44
N SER A 140 20.09 15.73 -15.17
CA SER A 140 19.90 14.37 -14.65
C SER A 140 20.99 13.37 -15.06
N GLY A 141 21.80 13.70 -16.07
CA GLY A 141 22.68 12.73 -16.74
C GLY A 141 21.98 11.88 -17.80
N GLY A 142 20.67 12.11 -18.06
CA GLY A 142 19.92 11.47 -19.13
C GLY A 142 19.11 10.23 -18.72
N PHE A 143 18.35 9.72 -19.68
CA PHE A 143 17.57 8.50 -19.49
C PHE A 143 18.42 7.24 -19.66
N ARG A 144 18.23 6.25 -18.79
CA ARG A 144 18.84 4.93 -18.93
C ARG A 144 17.91 4.04 -19.76
N PHE A 145 18.28 3.83 -21.03
CA PHE A 145 17.49 3.04 -21.96
C PHE A 145 17.73 1.54 -21.77
N VAL A 146 16.63 0.77 -21.70
CA VAL A 146 16.63 -0.69 -21.73
C VAL A 146 16.56 -1.19 -23.16
N LYS A 147 15.79 -0.49 -24.02
CA LYS A 147 15.66 -0.78 -25.47
C LYS A 147 15.48 0.52 -26.23
N GLY A 148 15.99 0.56 -27.49
CA GLY A 148 15.87 1.74 -28.34
C GLY A 148 16.72 2.91 -27.87
N GLY A 149 16.22 4.14 -27.98
CA GLY A 149 16.94 5.35 -27.64
C GLY A 149 16.03 6.57 -27.51
N PRO A 150 16.63 7.78 -27.39
CA PRO A 150 15.89 9.03 -27.27
C PRO A 150 15.03 9.31 -28.50
N PHE A 151 13.98 10.09 -28.33
CA PHE A 151 13.24 10.60 -29.48
C PHE A 151 14.06 11.60 -30.30
N ARG A 152 13.91 11.56 -31.62
CA ARG A 152 14.61 12.43 -32.59
C ARG A 152 13.65 13.25 -33.43
N SER A 153 12.37 12.91 -33.41
CA SER A 153 11.33 13.60 -34.16
C SER A 153 10.14 14.00 -33.26
N PRO A 154 9.37 15.03 -33.67
CA PRO A 154 8.22 15.49 -32.89
C PRO A 154 7.10 14.46 -32.71
N GLY A 155 7.06 13.40 -33.51
CA GLY A 155 6.07 12.32 -33.44
C GLY A 155 6.51 11.10 -32.64
N GLU A 156 7.67 11.18 -31.99
CA GLU A 156 8.22 10.08 -31.21
C GLU A 156 8.02 10.31 -29.70
N ILE A 157 7.93 9.20 -28.96
CA ILE A 157 7.78 9.14 -27.51
C ILE A 157 8.70 8.09 -26.93
N ILE A 158 9.22 8.33 -25.74
CA ILE A 158 9.88 7.32 -24.93
C ILE A 158 9.00 6.97 -23.74
N VAL A 159 9.01 5.71 -23.33
CA VAL A 159 8.15 5.19 -22.26
C VAL A 159 8.97 4.39 -21.26
N ASP A 160 8.53 4.31 -20.00
CA ASP A 160 9.19 3.46 -19.03
C ASP A 160 8.78 1.98 -19.19
N GLU A 161 9.54 1.08 -18.55
CA GLU A 161 9.31 -0.37 -18.62
C GLU A 161 7.91 -0.77 -18.12
N TYR A 162 7.36 -0.09 -17.11
CA TYR A 162 6.05 -0.43 -16.56
C TYR A 162 4.94 -0.04 -17.54
N PHE A 163 5.02 1.15 -18.13
CA PHE A 163 4.06 1.59 -19.12
C PHE A 163 4.12 0.74 -20.39
N ALA A 164 5.36 0.41 -20.84
CA ALA A 164 5.56 -0.48 -21.97
C ALA A 164 4.97 -1.89 -21.72
N ARG A 165 5.15 -2.44 -20.53
CA ARG A 165 4.61 -3.75 -20.14
C ARG A 165 3.09 -3.73 -20.06
N GLU A 166 2.50 -2.73 -19.41
CA GLU A 166 1.05 -2.59 -19.24
C GLU A 166 0.33 -2.46 -20.59
N ARG A 167 0.91 -1.68 -21.51
CA ARG A 167 0.37 -1.44 -22.84
C ARG A 167 0.89 -2.42 -23.90
N LYS A 168 1.75 -3.38 -23.53
CA LYS A 168 2.38 -4.38 -24.42
C LYS A 168 3.12 -3.75 -25.59
N LEU A 169 3.86 -2.65 -25.35
CA LEU A 169 4.57 -1.87 -26.36
C LEU A 169 6.02 -2.34 -26.52
N ASN A 170 6.49 -2.32 -27.75
CA ASN A 170 7.88 -2.48 -28.12
C ASN A 170 8.39 -1.23 -28.84
N VAL A 171 9.71 -1.11 -29.00
CA VAL A 171 10.31 -0.05 -29.79
C VAL A 171 9.86 -0.18 -31.26
N GLY A 172 9.38 0.92 -31.81
CA GLY A 172 8.82 1.01 -33.16
C GLY A 172 7.29 0.94 -33.20
N ASP A 173 6.64 0.45 -32.14
CA ASP A 173 5.16 0.39 -32.08
C ASP A 173 4.56 1.80 -32.05
N ARG A 174 3.27 1.87 -32.38
CA ARG A 174 2.48 3.10 -32.30
C ARG A 174 1.50 3.04 -31.15
N ILE A 175 1.37 4.15 -30.43
CA ILE A 175 0.41 4.33 -29.36
C ILE A 175 -0.36 5.63 -29.55
N GLU A 176 -1.67 5.60 -29.31
CA GLU A 176 -2.50 6.79 -29.28
C GLU A 176 -2.51 7.40 -27.87
N LEU A 177 -2.03 8.64 -27.75
CA LEU A 177 -2.06 9.44 -26.52
C LEU A 177 -2.40 10.88 -26.89
N LEU A 178 -3.26 11.52 -26.08
CA LEU A 178 -3.73 12.90 -26.34
C LEU A 178 -4.33 13.07 -27.75
N SER A 179 -5.09 12.06 -28.21
CA SER A 179 -5.69 12.02 -29.56
C SER A 179 -4.66 12.15 -30.72
N GLN A 180 -3.43 11.72 -30.46
CA GLN A 180 -2.35 11.68 -31.46
C GLN A 180 -1.67 10.31 -31.45
N ASN A 181 -1.21 9.89 -32.65
CA ASN A 181 -0.43 8.66 -32.79
C ASN A 181 1.06 8.95 -32.61
N TRP A 182 1.67 8.26 -31.65
CA TRP A 182 3.09 8.38 -31.31
C TRP A 182 3.83 7.10 -31.64
N ARG A 183 5.04 7.22 -32.15
CA ARG A 183 5.95 6.10 -32.35
C ARG A 183 6.85 5.96 -31.10
N VAL A 184 6.90 4.79 -30.51
CA VAL A 184 7.81 4.48 -29.40
C VAL A 184 9.23 4.38 -29.93
N SER A 185 10.09 5.34 -29.59
CA SER A 185 11.51 5.34 -29.98
C SER A 185 12.39 4.61 -28.98
N GLY A 186 12.02 4.56 -27.70
CA GLY A 186 12.79 3.91 -26.66
C GLY A 186 11.97 3.55 -25.43
N ILE A 187 12.48 2.54 -24.72
CA ILE A 187 11.98 2.09 -23.42
C ILE A 187 13.10 2.31 -22.41
N PHE A 188 12.82 3.07 -21.35
CA PHE A 188 13.80 3.41 -20.31
C PHE A 188 13.43 2.78 -18.96
N GLU A 189 14.41 2.72 -18.04
CA GLU A 189 14.21 2.17 -16.70
C GLU A 189 13.08 2.90 -15.93
N SER A 190 12.24 2.13 -15.25
CA SER A 190 11.18 2.69 -14.40
C SER A 190 11.74 3.47 -13.20
N GLY A 191 10.96 4.44 -12.73
CA GLY A 191 11.36 5.32 -11.62
C GLY A 191 12.19 6.53 -12.05
N MET A 192 12.20 6.85 -13.34
CA MET A 192 12.75 8.11 -13.89
C MET A 192 11.60 9.04 -14.27
N LEU A 193 11.73 10.32 -14.01
CA LEU A 193 10.87 11.47 -14.34
C LEU A 193 9.35 11.16 -14.45
N ALA A 194 8.94 10.39 -15.47
CA ALA A 194 7.55 10.10 -15.80
C ALA A 194 7.41 8.71 -16.44
N ARG A 195 6.17 8.24 -16.65
CA ARG A 195 5.88 6.99 -17.37
C ARG A 195 6.04 7.10 -18.87
N ALA A 196 5.71 8.28 -19.40
CA ALA A 196 5.80 8.59 -20.82
C ALA A 196 6.35 10.00 -21.00
N VAL A 197 7.32 10.15 -21.88
CA VAL A 197 8.03 11.41 -22.10
C VAL A 197 8.09 11.70 -23.59
N LEU A 198 7.81 12.94 -23.96
CA LEU A 198 7.77 13.39 -25.33
C LEU A 198 8.41 14.79 -25.49
N PRO A 199 8.66 15.27 -26.72
CA PRO A 199 9.21 16.59 -26.95
C PRO A 199 8.33 17.70 -26.35
N ILE A 200 8.93 18.59 -25.54
CA ILE A 200 8.21 19.63 -24.81
C ILE A 200 7.36 20.51 -25.72
N ARG A 201 7.92 20.94 -26.87
CA ARG A 201 7.20 21.81 -27.82
C ARG A 201 5.90 21.17 -28.30
N ARG A 202 5.93 19.86 -28.60
CA ARG A 202 4.76 19.13 -29.06
C ARG A 202 3.69 19.03 -27.96
N LEU A 203 4.10 18.79 -26.70
CA LEU A 203 3.15 18.75 -25.59
C LEU A 203 2.55 20.13 -25.30
N GLN A 204 3.34 21.19 -25.38
CA GLN A 204 2.85 22.57 -25.26
C GLN A 204 1.79 22.90 -26.29
N GLU A 205 1.98 22.52 -27.57
CA GLU A 205 0.99 22.69 -28.62
C GLU A 205 -0.31 21.93 -28.33
N LEU A 206 -0.21 20.64 -28.01
CA LEU A 206 -1.36 19.77 -27.75
C LEU A 206 -2.17 20.18 -26.50
N SER A 207 -1.50 20.73 -25.50
CA SER A 207 -2.15 21.19 -24.27
C SER A 207 -2.55 22.68 -24.30
N SER A 208 -2.40 23.37 -25.44
CA SER A 208 -2.63 24.83 -25.56
C SER A 208 -1.82 25.66 -24.57
N ASN A 209 -0.62 25.19 -24.21
CA ASN A 209 0.29 25.82 -23.26
C ASN A 209 1.61 26.26 -23.93
N THR A 210 1.56 26.71 -25.17
CA THR A 210 2.75 27.20 -25.88
C THR A 210 3.44 28.31 -25.10
N GLY A 211 4.76 28.16 -24.90
CA GLY A 211 5.58 29.09 -24.12
C GLY A 211 5.34 29.05 -22.61
N LYS A 212 4.74 28.00 -22.09
CA LYS A 212 4.43 27.83 -20.65
C LYS A 212 4.99 26.50 -20.13
N LEU A 213 5.34 26.49 -18.82
CA LEU A 213 5.91 25.34 -18.13
C LEU A 213 5.06 25.00 -16.88
N SER A 214 5.02 23.73 -16.53
CA SER A 214 4.37 23.25 -15.30
C SER A 214 5.31 23.33 -14.09
N GLN A 215 6.62 23.18 -14.30
CA GLN A 215 7.64 23.33 -13.25
C GLN A 215 9.05 23.43 -13.87
N ILE A 216 9.98 23.95 -13.07
CA ILE A 216 11.41 24.06 -13.44
C ILE A 216 12.22 23.34 -12.36
N PHE A 217 13.09 22.43 -12.81
CA PHE A 217 14.12 21.80 -11.99
C PHE A 217 15.46 22.51 -12.20
N VAL A 218 16.16 22.78 -11.11
CA VAL A 218 17.43 23.50 -11.12
C VAL A 218 18.51 22.63 -10.50
N LYS A 219 19.65 22.53 -11.18
CA LYS A 219 20.88 21.91 -10.71
C LYS A 219 21.86 22.99 -10.34
N VAL A 220 22.40 22.92 -9.13
CA VAL A 220 23.40 23.85 -8.61
C VAL A 220 24.81 23.28 -8.83
N ASP A 221 25.80 24.14 -9.01
CA ASP A 221 27.20 23.77 -9.28
C ASP A 221 27.84 22.99 -8.11
N ARG A 222 27.51 23.37 -6.86
CA ARG A 222 28.01 22.76 -5.61
C ARG A 222 26.90 22.72 -4.56
N LYS A 223 26.91 21.71 -3.71
CA LYS A 223 25.91 21.55 -2.65
C LYS A 223 25.88 22.71 -1.67
N GLU A 224 27.02 23.33 -1.38
CA GLU A 224 27.14 24.48 -0.50
C GLU A 224 26.36 25.70 -1.02
N ASN A 225 26.18 25.79 -2.34
CA ASN A 225 25.49 26.89 -3.00
C ASN A 225 23.96 26.70 -3.06
N ILE A 226 23.42 25.55 -2.64
CA ILE A 226 21.95 25.30 -2.67
C ILE A 226 21.21 26.33 -1.83
N ALA A 227 21.62 26.56 -0.57
CA ALA A 227 20.94 27.51 0.32
C ALA A 227 21.05 28.96 -0.18
N PRO A 228 22.21 29.48 -0.61
CA PRO A 228 22.32 30.82 -1.21
C PRO A 228 21.46 30.99 -2.47
N VAL A 229 21.50 30.03 -3.41
CA VAL A 229 20.70 30.08 -4.64
C VAL A 229 19.22 30.03 -4.33
N LEU A 230 18.79 29.15 -3.41
CA LEU A 230 17.39 29.05 -2.95
C LEU A 230 16.88 30.37 -2.38
N ALA A 231 17.69 31.04 -1.51
CA ALA A 231 17.35 32.32 -0.93
C ALA A 231 17.25 33.42 -2.00
N ALA A 232 18.19 33.49 -2.93
CA ALA A 232 18.20 34.43 -4.03
C ALA A 232 16.99 34.26 -4.95
N LEU A 233 16.65 33.02 -5.31
CA LEU A 233 15.47 32.69 -6.13
C LEU A 233 14.17 33.06 -5.40
N ARG A 234 14.04 32.76 -4.11
CA ARG A 234 12.85 33.12 -3.31
C ARG A 234 12.65 34.62 -3.23
N THR A 235 13.73 35.39 -3.12
CA THR A 235 13.68 36.87 -3.09
C THR A 235 13.29 37.43 -4.45
N SER A 236 13.85 36.91 -5.53
CA SER A 236 13.64 37.43 -6.89
C SER A 236 12.31 36.98 -7.52
N LEU A 237 11.78 35.83 -7.11
CA LEU A 237 10.58 35.22 -7.64
C LEU A 237 9.45 35.19 -6.61
N GLU A 238 9.08 36.38 -6.13
CA GLU A 238 8.02 36.52 -5.14
C GLU A 238 6.70 35.89 -5.60
N GLY A 239 6.12 35.06 -4.74
CA GLY A 239 4.86 34.33 -4.97
C GLY A 239 5.02 33.03 -5.75
N TYR A 240 6.22 32.61 -6.18
CA TYR A 240 6.47 31.29 -6.68
C TYR A 240 6.87 30.34 -5.54
N PRO A 241 6.21 29.18 -5.36
CA PRO A 241 6.67 28.14 -4.43
C PRO A 241 8.01 27.56 -4.92
N ILE A 242 9.07 27.74 -4.13
CA ILE A 242 10.41 27.28 -4.43
C ILE A 242 10.88 26.43 -3.25
N PHE A 243 11.24 25.19 -3.55
CA PHE A 243 11.64 24.18 -2.57
C PHE A 243 13.04 23.66 -2.89
N ASP A 244 13.81 23.36 -1.86
CA ASP A 244 14.90 22.41 -2.07
C ASP A 244 14.31 20.99 -2.27
N MET A 245 15.11 20.09 -2.83
CA MET A 245 14.62 18.76 -3.19
C MET A 245 14.26 17.92 -1.96
N GLU A 246 14.93 18.08 -0.82
CA GLU A 246 14.62 17.35 0.42
C GLU A 246 13.32 17.85 1.04
N GLU A 247 13.15 19.19 1.08
CA GLU A 247 11.89 19.82 1.51
C GLU A 247 10.71 19.32 0.67
N TRP A 248 10.86 19.35 -0.67
CA TRP A 248 9.84 18.87 -1.58
C TRP A 248 9.47 17.40 -1.37
N LEU A 249 10.49 16.52 -1.29
CA LEU A 249 10.27 15.08 -1.06
C LEU A 249 9.61 14.82 0.30
N SER A 250 9.89 15.63 1.32
CA SER A 250 9.22 15.54 2.61
C SER A 250 7.72 15.87 2.52
N LEU A 251 7.32 16.75 1.61
CA LEU A 251 5.91 17.10 1.37
C LEU A 251 5.15 15.98 0.67
N ILE A 252 5.84 15.16 -0.14
CA ILE A 252 5.28 13.97 -0.81
C ILE A 252 5.38 12.72 0.10
N SER A 253 5.42 12.88 1.42
CA SER A 253 5.38 11.75 2.34
C SER A 253 3.96 11.30 2.62
N MET A 254 3.76 10.02 2.98
CA MET A 254 2.43 9.47 3.31
C MET A 254 1.68 10.32 4.35
N ASP A 255 2.41 10.84 5.33
CA ASP A 255 1.81 11.61 6.43
C ASP A 255 1.30 12.99 6.02
N LYS A 256 1.86 13.54 4.93
CA LYS A 256 1.53 14.88 4.44
C LYS A 256 0.62 14.89 3.21
N VAL A 257 0.37 13.74 2.58
CA VAL A 257 -0.62 13.66 1.49
C VAL A 257 -2.02 13.77 2.08
N PRO A 258 -2.77 14.86 1.78
CA PRO A 258 -4.08 15.09 2.38
C PRO A 258 -5.04 13.93 2.09
N GLY A 259 -5.72 13.46 3.12
CA GLY A 259 -6.72 12.41 3.01
C GLY A 259 -6.18 10.98 2.91
N LEU A 260 -4.91 10.74 2.52
CA LEU A 260 -4.37 9.39 2.34
C LEU A 260 -4.38 8.60 3.67
N ASN A 261 -3.89 9.19 4.74
CA ASN A 261 -3.91 8.57 6.07
C ASN A 261 -5.33 8.36 6.59
N ALA A 262 -6.24 9.30 6.35
CA ALA A 262 -7.65 9.15 6.71
C ALA A 262 -8.28 7.99 5.94
N PHE A 263 -8.04 7.91 4.64
CA PHE A 263 -8.51 6.81 3.79
C PHE A 263 -8.00 5.45 4.27
N ILE A 264 -6.68 5.33 4.56
CA ILE A 264 -6.11 4.09 5.08
C ILE A 264 -6.77 3.71 6.43
N LYS A 265 -6.93 4.66 7.35
CA LYS A 265 -7.57 4.41 8.66
C LYS A 265 -9.02 3.94 8.51
N VAL A 266 -9.79 4.53 7.60
CA VAL A 266 -11.18 4.14 7.33
C VAL A 266 -11.24 2.70 6.79
N ILE A 267 -10.39 2.36 5.82
CA ILE A 267 -10.37 1.01 5.25
C ILE A 267 -9.89 -0.04 6.27
N VAL A 268 -8.85 0.27 7.05
CA VAL A 268 -8.40 -0.61 8.15
C VAL A 268 -9.52 -0.79 9.17
N GLY A 269 -10.20 0.29 9.56
CA GLY A 269 -11.34 0.22 10.47
C GLY A 269 -12.49 -0.63 9.92
N LEU A 270 -12.82 -0.47 8.64
CA LEU A 270 -13.84 -1.30 7.97
C LEU A 270 -13.43 -2.77 7.93
N SER A 271 -12.16 -3.06 7.65
CA SER A 271 -11.62 -4.43 7.66
C SER A 271 -11.79 -5.08 9.03
N VAL A 272 -11.48 -4.35 10.11
CA VAL A 272 -11.65 -4.82 11.50
C VAL A 272 -13.13 -5.13 11.80
N VAL A 273 -14.04 -4.26 11.37
CA VAL A 273 -15.48 -4.49 11.57
C VAL A 273 -15.95 -5.75 10.84
N VAL A 274 -15.51 -5.94 9.60
CA VAL A 274 -15.87 -7.15 8.82
C VAL A 274 -15.27 -8.39 9.48
N GLY A 275 -13.99 -8.37 9.83
CA GLY A 275 -13.31 -9.48 10.52
C GLY A 275 -14.00 -9.84 11.85
N PHE A 276 -14.30 -8.82 12.66
CA PHE A 276 -15.06 -8.97 13.90
C PHE A 276 -16.41 -9.67 13.66
N LEU A 277 -17.21 -9.23 12.68
CA LEU A 277 -18.53 -9.81 12.39
C LEU A 277 -18.43 -11.25 11.92
N VAL A 278 -17.49 -11.55 11.01
CA VAL A 278 -17.29 -12.91 10.49
C VAL A 278 -16.85 -13.87 11.60
N VAL A 279 -15.87 -13.46 12.42
CA VAL A 279 -15.39 -14.28 13.54
C VAL A 279 -16.48 -14.43 14.58
N SER A 280 -17.22 -13.37 14.91
CA SER A 280 -18.35 -13.41 15.86
C SER A 280 -19.42 -14.42 15.42
N LEU A 281 -19.83 -14.36 14.15
CA LEU A 281 -20.82 -15.30 13.59
C LEU A 281 -20.28 -16.74 13.59
N SER A 282 -19.05 -16.93 13.16
CA SER A 282 -18.39 -18.24 13.16
C SER A 282 -18.28 -18.84 14.55
N MET A 283 -17.92 -18.04 15.56
CA MET A 283 -17.84 -18.52 16.95
C MET A 283 -19.21 -18.73 17.56
N TYR A 284 -20.21 -17.91 17.19
CA TYR A 284 -21.58 -18.11 17.64
C TYR A 284 -22.12 -19.46 17.16
N THR A 285 -22.00 -19.78 15.88
CA THR A 285 -22.37 -21.08 15.32
C THR A 285 -21.57 -22.23 15.95
N ALA A 286 -20.28 -22.01 16.23
CA ALA A 286 -19.43 -22.97 16.93
C ALA A 286 -19.97 -23.32 18.31
N VAL A 287 -20.40 -22.33 19.08
CA VAL A 287 -20.97 -22.51 20.42
C VAL A 287 -22.28 -23.27 20.35
N LEU A 288 -23.20 -22.89 19.44
CA LEU A 288 -24.49 -23.57 19.26
C LEU A 288 -24.31 -25.06 18.95
N GLU A 289 -23.41 -25.39 18.03
CA GLU A 289 -23.15 -26.77 17.62
C GLU A 289 -22.51 -27.63 18.69
N ARG A 290 -21.89 -27.02 19.75
CA ARG A 290 -21.20 -27.70 20.85
C ARG A 290 -21.88 -27.46 22.19
N THR A 291 -23.11 -26.97 22.19
CA THR A 291 -23.88 -26.67 23.41
C THR A 291 -23.86 -27.85 24.39
N ARG A 292 -24.11 -29.06 23.89
CA ARG A 292 -24.10 -30.29 24.70
C ARG A 292 -22.73 -30.65 25.26
N GLU A 293 -21.67 -30.49 24.48
CA GLU A 293 -20.28 -30.72 24.93
C GLU A 293 -19.88 -29.75 26.04
N ILE A 294 -20.26 -28.48 25.88
CA ILE A 294 -20.05 -27.42 26.89
C ILE A 294 -20.86 -27.72 28.15
N GLY A 295 -22.10 -28.20 28.01
CA GLY A 295 -22.94 -28.63 29.12
C GLY A 295 -22.32 -29.79 29.92
N ILE A 296 -21.80 -30.82 29.23
CA ILE A 296 -21.10 -31.95 29.84
C ILE A 296 -19.83 -31.44 30.58
N LEU A 297 -19.04 -30.57 29.98
CA LEU A 297 -17.85 -30.00 30.60
C LEU A 297 -18.19 -29.26 31.91
N LYS A 298 -19.28 -28.48 31.91
CA LYS A 298 -19.76 -27.75 33.09
C LYS A 298 -20.33 -28.70 34.17
N ALA A 299 -21.13 -29.72 33.75
CA ALA A 299 -21.62 -30.72 34.66
C ALA A 299 -20.50 -31.52 35.39
N LEU A 300 -19.33 -31.69 34.75
CA LEU A 300 -18.13 -32.26 35.34
C LEU A 300 -17.32 -31.26 36.17
N GLY A 301 -17.83 -30.05 36.43
CA GLY A 301 -17.21 -29.04 37.28
C GLY A 301 -16.28 -28.06 36.55
N GLY A 302 -16.39 -27.98 35.19
CA GLY A 302 -15.65 -26.99 34.41
C GLY A 302 -16.11 -25.57 34.72
N SER A 303 -15.19 -24.67 35.05
CA SER A 303 -15.50 -23.26 35.34
C SER A 303 -15.90 -22.51 34.07
N PRO A 304 -16.75 -21.45 34.15
CA PRO A 304 -17.04 -20.56 33.02
C PRO A 304 -15.79 -19.98 32.35
N LEU A 305 -14.76 -19.68 33.15
CA LEU A 305 -13.47 -19.19 32.66
C LEU A 305 -12.70 -20.23 31.82
N LEU A 306 -12.88 -21.53 32.10
CA LEU A 306 -12.28 -22.60 31.32
C LEU A 306 -12.87 -22.63 29.90
N VAL A 307 -14.21 -22.49 29.80
CA VAL A 307 -14.91 -22.44 28.52
C VAL A 307 -14.47 -21.23 27.70
N LEU A 308 -14.41 -20.06 28.34
CA LEU A 308 -13.97 -18.82 27.71
C LEU A 308 -12.53 -18.91 27.20
N ASN A 309 -11.62 -19.44 28.03
CA ASN A 309 -10.20 -19.63 27.67
C ASN A 309 -10.04 -20.61 26.48
N LEU A 310 -10.85 -21.68 26.46
CA LEU A 310 -10.84 -22.63 25.32
C LEU A 310 -11.22 -21.94 24.02
N LEU A 311 -12.30 -21.15 24.01
CA LEU A 311 -12.77 -20.41 22.84
C LEU A 311 -11.78 -19.32 22.40
N PHE A 312 -11.17 -18.58 23.34
CA PHE A 312 -10.16 -17.58 23.01
C PHE A 312 -8.90 -18.20 22.40
N ARG A 313 -8.45 -19.36 22.90
CA ARG A 313 -7.33 -20.08 22.29
C ARG A 313 -7.67 -20.60 20.91
N GLU A 314 -8.89 -21.10 20.69
CA GLU A 314 -9.37 -21.51 19.36
C GLU A 314 -9.33 -20.33 18.40
N THR A 315 -9.91 -19.19 18.80
CA THR A 315 -9.89 -17.94 18.00
C THR A 315 -8.48 -17.44 17.74
N ALA A 316 -7.60 -17.43 18.74
CA ALA A 316 -6.22 -17.00 18.60
C ALA A 316 -5.46 -17.89 17.58
N MET A 317 -5.65 -19.20 17.63
CA MET A 317 -5.03 -20.12 16.65
C MET A 317 -5.55 -19.86 15.23
N LEU A 318 -6.86 -19.65 15.06
CA LEU A 318 -7.45 -19.30 13.76
C LEU A 318 -6.88 -17.98 13.25
N ALA A 319 -6.76 -16.97 14.11
CA ALA A 319 -6.21 -15.66 13.76
C ALA A 319 -4.73 -15.73 13.38
N ILE A 320 -3.92 -16.52 14.11
CA ILE A 320 -2.49 -16.73 13.77
C ILE A 320 -2.37 -17.38 12.38
N VAL A 321 -3.08 -18.48 12.16
CA VAL A 321 -3.02 -19.22 10.87
C VAL A 321 -3.56 -18.33 9.74
N GLY A 322 -4.67 -17.61 9.99
CA GLY A 322 -5.24 -16.65 9.05
C GLY A 322 -4.28 -15.52 8.71
N SER A 323 -3.59 -14.97 9.72
CA SER A 323 -2.58 -13.91 9.50
C SER A 323 -1.41 -14.39 8.65
N VAL A 324 -0.87 -15.57 8.94
CA VAL A 324 0.21 -16.17 8.12
C VAL A 324 -0.25 -16.38 6.69
N LEU A 325 -1.45 -16.94 6.50
CA LEU A 325 -2.02 -17.13 5.17
C LEU A 325 -2.24 -15.79 4.46
N GLY A 326 -2.74 -14.77 5.18
CA GLY A 326 -2.95 -13.42 4.63
C GLY A 326 -1.64 -12.76 4.18
N ILE A 327 -0.56 -12.90 4.96
CA ILE A 327 0.77 -12.45 4.55
C ILE A 327 1.21 -13.16 3.25
N VAL A 328 1.04 -14.47 3.16
CA VAL A 328 1.37 -15.24 1.94
C VAL A 328 0.51 -14.77 0.76
N MET A 329 -0.80 -14.59 0.96
CA MET A 329 -1.71 -14.10 -0.09
C MET A 329 -1.33 -12.69 -0.57
N THR A 330 -0.70 -11.85 0.27
CA THR A 330 -0.22 -10.52 -0.14
C THR A 330 0.84 -10.59 -1.25
N TYR A 331 1.68 -11.62 -1.29
CA TYR A 331 2.60 -11.83 -2.41
C TYR A 331 1.85 -12.18 -3.71
N GLY A 332 0.77 -12.95 -3.59
CA GLY A 332 -0.10 -13.25 -4.73
C GLY A 332 -0.79 -12.00 -5.28
N THR A 333 -1.37 -11.16 -4.40
CA THR A 333 -2.01 -9.89 -4.82
C THR A 333 -1.00 -8.94 -5.43
N ARG A 334 0.22 -8.84 -4.88
CA ARG A 334 1.30 -8.05 -5.47
C ARG A 334 1.65 -8.53 -6.87
N SER A 335 1.83 -9.84 -7.05
CA SER A 335 2.15 -10.42 -8.36
C SER A 335 1.04 -10.13 -9.38
N LEU A 336 -0.21 -10.23 -8.96
CA LEU A 336 -1.38 -9.93 -9.80
C LEU A 336 -1.41 -8.45 -10.20
N ILE A 337 -1.30 -7.53 -9.24
CA ILE A 337 -1.34 -6.08 -9.50
C ILE A 337 -0.17 -5.65 -10.40
N MET A 338 1.06 -6.09 -10.06
CA MET A 338 2.25 -5.75 -10.85
C MET A 338 2.28 -6.44 -12.23
N GLY A 339 1.50 -7.50 -12.41
CA GLY A 339 1.32 -8.17 -13.71
C GLY A 339 0.29 -7.49 -14.60
N LEU A 340 -0.79 -6.95 -14.01
CA LEU A 340 -1.93 -6.38 -14.75
C LEU A 340 -1.78 -4.87 -14.99
N VAL A 341 -1.38 -4.11 -13.97
CA VAL A 341 -1.39 -2.63 -14.00
C VAL A 341 -0.14 -2.01 -13.35
N PRO A 342 1.08 -2.40 -13.78
CA PRO A 342 2.32 -1.97 -13.13
C PRO A 342 2.59 -0.47 -13.26
N ALA A 343 2.11 0.17 -14.32
CA ALA A 343 2.29 1.60 -14.53
C ALA A 343 1.37 2.45 -13.65
N SER A 344 0.18 1.94 -13.38
CA SER A 344 -0.84 2.67 -12.62
C SER A 344 -0.71 2.44 -11.10
N LEU A 345 -0.42 1.21 -10.68
CA LEU A 345 -0.41 0.82 -9.29
C LEU A 345 0.89 0.08 -8.93
N THR A 346 1.75 0.73 -8.15
CA THR A 346 2.98 0.12 -7.66
C THR A 346 2.77 -0.38 -6.23
N GLN A 347 2.79 -1.70 -6.02
CA GLN A 347 2.67 -2.31 -4.70
C GLN A 347 4.03 -2.81 -4.18
N ILE A 348 4.40 -2.39 -2.98
CA ILE A 348 5.57 -2.91 -2.24
C ILE A 348 5.14 -3.82 -1.09
N ILE A 349 6.03 -4.71 -0.66
CA ILE A 349 5.81 -5.51 0.54
C ILE A 349 6.24 -4.71 1.76
N VAL A 350 5.32 -4.51 2.69
CA VAL A 350 5.53 -3.70 3.91
C VAL A 350 5.77 -4.63 5.12
N TYR A 351 7.02 -5.03 5.34
CA TYR A 351 7.39 -5.99 6.38
C TYR A 351 7.08 -5.50 7.80
N ASP A 352 7.24 -4.21 8.06
CA ASP A 352 6.92 -3.55 9.34
C ASP A 352 5.42 -3.63 9.68
N TRP A 353 4.55 -3.69 8.68
CA TRP A 353 3.11 -3.80 8.87
C TRP A 353 2.61 -5.23 9.12
N TRP A 354 3.42 -6.27 8.93
CA TRP A 354 3.02 -7.65 9.20
C TRP A 354 2.58 -7.83 10.65
N PHE A 355 3.35 -7.28 11.58
CA PHE A 355 3.02 -7.34 13.00
C PHE A 355 1.75 -6.54 13.31
N TYR A 356 1.64 -5.29 12.82
CA TYR A 356 0.48 -4.44 13.08
C TYR A 356 -0.81 -5.03 12.50
N ALA A 357 -0.82 -5.47 11.25
CA ALA A 357 -1.98 -6.08 10.62
C ALA A 357 -2.41 -7.36 11.34
N SER A 358 -1.45 -8.22 11.72
CA SER A 358 -1.73 -9.44 12.48
C SER A 358 -2.27 -9.14 13.89
N ALA A 359 -1.72 -8.15 14.58
CA ALA A 359 -2.20 -7.74 15.91
C ALA A 359 -3.60 -7.13 15.86
N ILE A 360 -3.89 -6.31 14.85
CA ILE A 360 -5.22 -5.72 14.61
C ILE A 360 -6.24 -6.82 14.32
N ALA A 361 -5.94 -7.74 13.39
CA ALA A 361 -6.82 -8.85 13.06
C ALA A 361 -7.04 -9.80 14.25
N MET A 362 -6.00 -10.08 15.04
CA MET A 362 -6.10 -10.83 16.28
C MET A 362 -7.03 -10.15 17.29
N GLY A 363 -6.86 -8.83 17.49
CA GLY A 363 -7.72 -8.04 18.38
C GLY A 363 -9.17 -8.07 17.95
N GLY A 364 -9.45 -7.85 16.65
CA GLY A 364 -10.79 -7.92 16.06
C GLY A 364 -11.43 -9.31 16.24
N ALA A 365 -10.65 -10.37 15.97
CA ALA A 365 -11.10 -11.75 16.13
C ALA A 365 -11.43 -12.08 17.59
N LEU A 366 -10.57 -11.70 18.55
CA LEU A 366 -10.81 -11.93 19.99
C LEU A 366 -12.03 -11.15 20.50
N LEU A 367 -12.20 -9.90 20.07
CA LEU A 367 -13.40 -9.12 20.38
C LEU A 367 -14.66 -9.77 19.80
N GLY A 368 -14.59 -10.30 18.56
CA GLY A 368 -15.68 -11.03 17.92
C GLY A 368 -16.07 -12.31 18.66
N ALA A 369 -15.10 -12.99 19.26
CA ALA A 369 -15.34 -14.20 20.06
C ALA A 369 -15.85 -13.92 21.49
N LEU A 370 -15.76 -12.66 21.96
CA LEU A 370 -16.09 -12.31 23.35
C LEU A 370 -17.57 -12.55 23.67
N TYR A 371 -18.49 -12.06 22.83
CA TYR A 371 -19.91 -12.22 23.08
C TYR A 371 -20.38 -13.69 23.00
N PRO A 372 -20.08 -14.47 21.95
CA PRO A 372 -20.41 -15.89 21.92
C PRO A 372 -19.77 -16.68 23.06
N GLY A 373 -18.51 -16.38 23.39
CA GLY A 373 -17.81 -17.02 24.49
C GLY A 373 -18.43 -16.75 25.86
N TRP A 374 -18.81 -15.50 26.11
CA TRP A 374 -19.49 -15.11 27.33
C TRP A 374 -20.88 -15.78 27.45
N LYS A 375 -21.66 -15.84 26.36
CA LYS A 375 -22.96 -16.52 26.31
C LYS A 375 -22.78 -18.02 26.62
N ALA A 376 -21.82 -18.69 26.00
CA ALA A 376 -21.49 -20.10 26.26
C ALA A 376 -21.05 -20.33 27.71
N ALA A 377 -20.24 -19.44 28.27
CA ALA A 377 -19.79 -19.53 29.64
C ALA A 377 -20.90 -19.39 30.69
N ARG A 378 -21.98 -18.68 30.38
CA ARG A 378 -23.13 -18.48 31.26
C ARG A 378 -24.30 -19.49 31.07
N GLN A 379 -24.27 -20.27 30.01
CA GLN A 379 -25.33 -21.24 29.71
C GLN A 379 -25.49 -22.27 30.85
N ASP A 380 -26.71 -22.59 31.25
CA ASP A 380 -26.97 -23.61 32.27
C ASP A 380 -26.59 -25.01 31.77
N ALA A 381 -25.95 -25.81 32.62
CA ALA A 381 -25.58 -27.18 32.28
C ALA A 381 -26.78 -28.09 32.03
N ILE A 382 -27.90 -27.86 32.75
CA ILE A 382 -29.11 -28.66 32.62
C ILE A 382 -29.79 -28.36 31.29
N GLU A 383 -29.97 -27.08 30.96
CA GLU A 383 -30.55 -26.66 29.68
C GLU A 383 -29.68 -27.12 28.49
N ALA A 384 -28.34 -27.04 28.63
CA ALA A 384 -27.42 -27.48 27.60
C ALA A 384 -27.45 -29.00 27.32
N LEU A 385 -27.78 -29.80 28.33
CA LEU A 385 -27.95 -31.26 28.18
C LEU A 385 -29.31 -31.67 27.60
N ALA A 386 -30.36 -30.83 27.76
CA ALA A 386 -31.71 -31.04 27.24
C ALA A 386 -31.83 -30.56 25.77
N TYR A 387 -30.81 -29.94 25.20
CA TYR A 387 -30.80 -29.46 23.83
C TYR A 387 -30.55 -30.63 22.86
N GLU A 388 -31.57 -31.01 22.07
CA GLU A 388 -31.49 -32.00 20.98
C GLU A 388 -30.89 -31.46 19.72
#